data_26cca10091760dbe3ab09e56b32a1b13
#
_entry.id   26cca10091760dbe3ab09e56b32a1b13
#
_cell.length_a   1.000
_cell.length_b   1.000
_cell.length_c   1.000
_cell.angle_alpha   90.00
_cell.angle_beta   90.00
_cell.angle_gamma   90.00
#
_symmetry.space_group_name_H-M   'P 1'
#
loop_
_entity.id
_entity.type
_entity.pdbx_description
1 polymer ?
#
loop_
_entity_poly.entity_id
_entity_poly.type
_entity_poly.pdbx_seq_one_letter_code
_entity_poly.pdbx_strand_id
1 'polypeptide(L)'
;FSQAQYLIGELTEYEHYYLAPDDKDSQHRNAVWWRKDRFEMLAQGYFFLNEKDITQPIKGWGHNQFRTALWVKLRERSTGKEFFFFNTHLAHRASPVEGGDIDQVARTESVKLIVEQMKQIAGRYAPIFVTGDMNASYAAGDGRRTCLDGFFEFMWSARETAPDGEADDVYSYNNFGEGTPRFTWNIDHIFYRKVTPVRFRTINNDGYGVPY
;
A
#
# COMPACT_ATOMS: atom_id res chain seq x y z
N PHE A 1 22.09 -0.68 9.19
CA PHE A 1 21.41 0.63 9.11
C PHE A 1 20.25 0.46 8.12
N SER A 2 19.02 0.52 8.57
CA SER A 2 17.87 0.34 7.67
C SER A 2 17.52 1.65 6.96
N GLN A 3 16.93 1.58 5.76
CA GLN A 3 16.42 2.75 5.05
C GLN A 3 15.46 3.58 5.93
N ALA A 4 14.64 2.92 6.73
CA ALA A 4 13.72 3.59 7.64
C ALA A 4 14.46 4.39 8.73
N GLN A 5 15.53 3.87 9.31
CA GLN A 5 16.34 4.61 10.28
C GLN A 5 17.02 5.83 9.67
N TYR A 6 17.47 5.72 8.43
CA TYR A 6 17.98 6.86 7.69
C TYR A 6 16.90 7.94 7.50
N LEU A 7 15.73 7.55 7.01
CA LEU A 7 14.61 8.48 6.80
C LEU A 7 14.13 9.12 8.11
N ILE A 8 14.14 8.39 9.24
CA ILE A 8 13.80 8.93 10.56
C ILE A 8 14.76 10.08 10.94
N GLY A 9 16.04 9.93 10.61
CA GLY A 9 17.04 10.99 10.85
C GLY A 9 16.91 12.20 9.95
N GLU A 10 16.55 11.99 8.68
CA GLU A 10 16.51 13.05 7.66
C GLU A 10 15.17 13.80 7.63
N LEU A 11 14.05 13.10 7.82
CA LEU A 11 12.71 13.66 7.71
C LEU A 11 12.24 14.27 9.04
N THR A 12 12.96 15.24 9.57
CA THR A 12 12.71 15.82 10.91
C THR A 12 11.38 16.57 11.04
N GLU A 13 10.77 17.00 9.92
CA GLU A 13 9.45 17.67 9.88
C GLU A 13 8.29 16.66 9.85
N TYR A 14 8.60 15.36 9.75
CA TYR A 14 7.62 14.29 9.71
C TYR A 14 7.59 13.51 11.02
N GLU A 15 6.41 13.10 11.42
CA GLU A 15 6.21 11.99 12.32
C GLU A 15 5.96 10.73 11.51
N HIS A 16 6.09 9.60 12.14
CA HIS A 16 5.94 8.31 11.47
C HIS A 16 5.39 7.24 12.39
N TYR A 17 4.73 6.27 11.77
CA TYR A 17 4.48 4.97 12.35
C TYR A 17 5.18 3.92 11.49
N TYR A 18 6.20 3.32 12.05
CA TYR A 18 7.03 2.32 11.40
C TYR A 18 6.90 0.99 12.13
N LEU A 19 6.49 -0.03 11.40
CA LEU A 19 6.39 -1.37 11.92
C LEU A 19 7.70 -2.12 11.63
N ALA A 20 8.44 -2.44 12.68
CA ALA A 20 9.60 -3.31 12.65
C ALA A 20 9.43 -4.38 13.73
N PRO A 21 8.53 -5.36 13.54
CA PRO A 21 8.22 -6.35 14.58
C PRO A 21 9.40 -7.22 14.70
N ASP A 22 10.31 -7.53 14.76
CA ASP A 22 11.49 -8.38 14.86
C ASP A 22 12.56 -8.12 13.80
N ASP A 23 13.80 -8.06 14.23
CA ASP A 23 14.96 -7.88 13.37
C ASP A 23 15.24 -9.07 12.42
N LYS A 24 14.46 -10.12 12.50
CA LYS A 24 14.74 -11.39 11.81
C LYS A 24 14.09 -11.53 10.45
N ASP A 25 13.00 -10.82 10.16
CA ASP A 25 12.34 -10.84 8.86
C ASP A 25 12.00 -9.43 8.38
N SER A 26 12.78 -8.93 7.42
CA SER A 26 12.64 -7.56 6.91
C SER A 26 11.46 -7.37 5.95
N GLN A 27 10.72 -8.40 5.60
CA GLN A 27 9.80 -8.40 4.47
C GLN A 27 8.40 -7.85 4.79
N HIS A 28 8.10 -7.57 6.06
CA HIS A 28 6.82 -7.02 6.49
C HIS A 28 6.95 -5.59 7.06
N ARG A 29 8.04 -4.92 6.75
CA ARG A 29 8.31 -3.56 7.23
C ARG A 29 7.53 -2.56 6.39
N ASN A 30 6.46 -2.04 6.96
CA ASN A 30 5.66 -0.95 6.39
C ASN A 30 5.84 0.31 7.23
N ALA A 31 5.67 1.47 6.61
CA ALA A 31 5.70 2.75 7.30
C ALA A 31 4.66 3.72 6.74
N VAL A 32 4.17 4.60 7.58
CA VAL A 32 3.43 5.80 7.19
C VAL A 32 4.11 7.01 7.79
N TRP A 33 4.26 8.05 6.99
CA TRP A 33 4.90 9.29 7.36
C TRP A 33 3.91 10.43 7.15
N TRP A 34 3.83 11.38 8.08
CA TRP A 34 2.97 12.56 7.95
C TRP A 34 3.68 13.81 8.47
N ARG A 35 3.39 14.91 7.85
CA ARG A 35 3.90 16.20 8.31
C ARG A 35 3.30 16.55 9.68
N LYS A 36 4.15 16.69 10.70
CA LYS A 36 3.75 16.95 12.08
C LYS A 36 3.13 18.33 12.29
N ASP A 37 3.46 19.30 11.43
CA ASP A 37 2.86 20.63 11.45
C ASP A 37 1.42 20.63 10.88
N ARG A 38 1.10 19.69 10.00
CA ARG A 38 -0.22 19.61 9.35
C ARG A 38 -1.16 18.61 10.00
N PHE A 39 -0.65 17.55 10.52
CA PHE A 39 -1.46 16.44 11.01
C PHE A 39 -1.14 16.08 12.45
N GLU A 40 -2.17 15.64 13.15
CA GLU A 40 -2.11 15.05 14.48
C GLU A 40 -2.54 13.59 14.39
N MET A 41 -1.74 12.68 14.94
CA MET A 41 -2.07 11.27 15.00
C MET A 41 -3.00 11.01 16.20
N LEU A 42 -4.15 10.41 15.94
CA LEU A 42 -5.18 10.11 16.93
C LEU A 42 -5.18 8.64 17.36
N ALA A 43 -4.87 7.75 16.44
CA ALA A 43 -4.80 6.32 16.67
C ALA A 43 -3.92 5.66 15.62
N GLN A 44 -3.39 4.50 15.95
CA GLN A 44 -2.58 3.68 15.04
C GLN A 44 -2.72 2.21 15.38
N GLY A 45 -2.40 1.36 14.42
CA GLY A 45 -2.37 -0.08 14.62
C GLY A 45 -1.90 -0.82 13.37
N TYR A 46 -1.80 -2.11 13.49
CA TYR A 46 -1.47 -2.99 12.39
C TYR A 46 -2.10 -4.38 12.59
N PHE A 47 -2.10 -5.16 11.54
CA PHE A 47 -2.50 -6.57 11.58
C PHE A 47 -1.70 -7.37 10.53
N PHE A 48 -1.52 -8.64 10.80
CA PHE A 48 -0.90 -9.56 9.86
C PHE A 48 -1.91 -10.07 8.84
N LEU A 49 -1.44 -10.27 7.61
CA LEU A 49 -2.26 -10.77 6.51
C LEU A 49 -2.17 -12.30 6.47
N ASN A 50 -3.07 -12.94 7.21
CA ASN A 50 -3.21 -14.40 7.23
C ASN A 50 -4.63 -14.81 7.62
N GLU A 51 -4.94 -16.08 7.35
CA GLU A 51 -6.26 -16.67 7.58
C GLU A 51 -6.49 -17.21 9.00
N LYS A 52 -5.46 -17.23 9.85
CA LYS A 52 -5.52 -17.90 11.15
C LYS A 52 -5.71 -16.93 12.30
N ASP A 53 -4.77 -15.99 12.44
CA ASP A 53 -4.76 -15.01 13.53
C ASP A 53 -4.04 -13.75 13.08
N ILE A 54 -4.80 -12.69 12.83
CA ILE A 54 -4.26 -11.42 12.34
C ILE A 54 -3.38 -10.68 13.36
N THR A 55 -3.33 -11.13 14.59
CA THR A 55 -2.46 -10.59 15.64
C THR A 55 -1.08 -11.26 15.67
N GLN A 56 -0.92 -12.35 14.94
CA GLN A 56 0.28 -13.18 14.97
C GLN A 56 1.03 -13.16 13.64
N PRO A 57 2.37 -13.22 13.66
CA PRO A 57 3.21 -13.28 12.46
C PRO A 57 3.14 -14.69 11.82
N ILE A 58 2.01 -14.96 11.18
CA ILE A 58 1.77 -16.21 10.45
C ILE A 58 1.83 -15.91 8.96
N LYS A 59 2.47 -16.79 8.20
CA LYS A 59 2.50 -16.76 6.74
C LYS A 59 1.13 -17.16 6.21
N GLY A 60 0.48 -16.23 5.48
CA GLY A 60 -0.91 -16.41 5.06
C GLY A 60 -1.04 -17.16 3.74
N TRP A 61 -2.08 -17.96 3.62
CA TRP A 61 -2.55 -18.63 2.39
C TRP A 61 -1.46 -19.36 1.60
N GLY A 62 -0.52 -20.00 2.32
CA GLY A 62 0.58 -20.76 1.72
C GLY A 62 1.74 -19.91 1.18
N HIS A 63 1.65 -18.58 1.27
CA HIS A 63 2.74 -17.69 0.90
C HIS A 63 3.92 -17.85 1.87
N ASN A 64 5.14 -17.67 1.37
CA ASN A 64 6.36 -17.91 2.15
C ASN A 64 6.87 -16.70 2.95
N GLN A 65 6.16 -15.58 2.91
CA GLN A 65 6.53 -14.34 3.59
C GLN A 65 5.41 -13.87 4.52
N PHE A 66 5.78 -13.19 5.60
CA PHE A 66 4.83 -12.44 6.41
C PHE A 66 4.45 -11.16 5.67
N ARG A 67 3.17 -10.82 5.70
CA ARG A 67 2.66 -9.56 5.18
C ARG A 67 1.80 -8.89 6.23
N THR A 68 1.80 -7.57 6.23
CA THR A 68 1.05 -6.75 7.18
C THR A 68 0.34 -5.62 6.47
N ALA A 69 -0.72 -5.14 7.08
CA ALA A 69 -1.25 -3.81 6.82
C ALA A 69 -1.14 -2.99 8.11
N LEU A 70 -0.63 -1.78 8.02
CA LEU A 70 -0.64 -0.84 9.11
C LEU A 70 -1.58 0.32 8.81
N TRP A 71 -2.06 0.99 9.84
CA TRP A 71 -2.94 2.13 9.69
C TRP A 71 -2.69 3.20 10.75
N VAL A 72 -3.00 4.43 10.37
CA VAL A 72 -3.05 5.58 11.28
C VAL A 72 -4.37 6.32 11.08
N LYS A 73 -4.92 6.86 12.16
CA LYS A 73 -6.00 7.86 12.12
C LYS A 73 -5.39 9.23 12.33
N LEU A 74 -5.54 10.11 11.37
CA LEU A 74 -4.98 11.45 11.38
C LEU A 74 -6.09 12.49 11.42
N ARG A 75 -5.79 13.63 12.08
CA ARG A 75 -6.58 14.85 12.03
C ARG A 75 -5.78 15.95 11.36
N GLU A 76 -6.34 16.59 10.34
CA GLU A 76 -5.73 17.79 9.77
C GLU A 76 -5.94 18.97 10.73
N ARG A 77 -4.85 19.58 11.18
CA ARG A 77 -4.86 20.62 12.21
C ARG A 77 -5.64 21.88 11.81
N SER A 78 -5.57 22.24 10.53
CA SER A 78 -6.20 23.47 10.01
C SER A 78 -7.71 23.37 9.88
N THR A 79 -8.24 22.18 9.58
CA THR A 79 -9.67 21.97 9.30
C THR A 79 -10.39 21.13 10.35
N GLY A 80 -9.65 20.42 11.19
CA GLY A 80 -10.18 19.44 12.13
C GLY A 80 -10.70 18.16 11.49
N LYS A 81 -10.58 18.00 10.16
CA LYS A 81 -11.04 16.81 9.45
C LYS A 81 -10.20 15.61 9.79
N GLU A 82 -10.87 14.49 10.01
CA GLU A 82 -10.24 13.21 10.36
C GLU A 82 -10.34 12.23 9.20
N PHE A 83 -9.30 11.42 9.04
CA PHE A 83 -9.25 10.36 8.03
C PHE A 83 -8.38 9.20 8.49
N PHE A 84 -8.55 8.05 7.86
CA PHE A 84 -7.71 6.89 8.06
C PHE A 84 -6.77 6.71 6.86
N PHE A 85 -5.56 6.34 7.15
CA PHE A 85 -4.55 6.04 6.15
C PHE A 85 -3.99 4.64 6.42
N PHE A 86 -4.16 3.74 5.48
CA PHE A 86 -3.64 2.38 5.51
C PHE A 86 -2.47 2.25 4.54
N ASN A 87 -1.49 1.44 4.91
CA ASN A 87 -0.40 1.09 4.03
C ASN A 87 -0.11 -0.41 4.12
N THR A 88 0.18 -1.03 2.98
CA THR A 88 0.46 -2.46 2.88
C THR A 88 1.49 -2.76 1.80
N HIS A 89 2.03 -3.98 1.84
CA HIS A 89 2.83 -4.57 0.78
C HIS A 89 2.35 -6.02 0.61
N LEU A 90 1.66 -6.31 -0.49
CA LEU A 90 1.07 -7.61 -0.73
C LEU A 90 2.10 -8.66 -1.14
N ALA A 91 1.66 -9.90 -1.25
CA ALA A 91 2.50 -11.03 -1.62
C ALA A 91 3.21 -10.79 -2.96
N HIS A 92 4.52 -10.87 -2.92
CA HIS A 92 5.37 -10.82 -4.10
C HIS A 92 5.59 -12.24 -4.61
N ARG A 93 5.48 -12.39 -5.90
CA ARG A 93 5.65 -13.59 -6.70
C ARG A 93 6.26 -14.80 -5.97
N ALA A 94 5.51 -15.88 -5.80
CA ALA A 94 6.06 -17.20 -5.58
C ALA A 94 6.64 -17.76 -6.87
N SER A 95 7.56 -18.68 -6.73
CA SER A 95 7.91 -19.59 -7.80
C SER A 95 6.66 -20.34 -8.26
N PRO A 96 6.49 -20.64 -9.55
CA PRO A 96 5.39 -21.49 -10.01
C PRO A 96 5.46 -22.79 -9.22
N VAL A 97 4.41 -23.05 -8.45
CA VAL A 97 4.22 -24.31 -7.73
C VAL A 97 3.19 -25.10 -8.51
N GLU A 98 3.38 -26.40 -8.64
CA GLU A 98 2.32 -27.27 -9.14
C GLU A 98 1.04 -27.04 -8.32
N GLY A 99 -0.01 -26.57 -8.98
CA GLY A 99 -1.30 -26.34 -8.31
C GLY A 99 -1.87 -24.92 -8.35
N GLY A 100 -1.20 -23.95 -8.96
CA GLY A 100 -1.75 -22.61 -9.18
C GLY A 100 -0.88 -21.47 -8.62
N ASP A 101 -1.32 -20.24 -8.84
CA ASP A 101 -0.64 -19.02 -8.36
C ASP A 101 -1.02 -18.75 -6.89
N ILE A 102 -0.26 -19.35 -5.98
CA ILE A 102 -0.44 -19.16 -4.53
C ILE A 102 -0.39 -17.66 -4.15
N ASP A 103 0.44 -16.87 -4.85
CA ASP A 103 0.53 -15.45 -4.58
C ASP A 103 -0.70 -14.69 -5.02
N GLN A 104 -1.35 -15.12 -6.10
CA GLN A 104 -2.63 -14.55 -6.51
C GLN A 104 -3.71 -14.79 -5.45
N VAL A 105 -3.75 -16.01 -4.90
CA VAL A 105 -4.66 -16.34 -3.78
C VAL A 105 -4.32 -15.49 -2.57
N ALA A 106 -3.04 -15.45 -2.16
CA ALA A 106 -2.61 -14.67 -1.01
C ALA A 106 -2.91 -13.17 -1.17
N ARG A 107 -2.69 -12.59 -2.36
CA ARG A 107 -3.06 -11.19 -2.64
C ARG A 107 -4.57 -10.97 -2.53
N THR A 108 -5.36 -11.82 -3.18
CA THR A 108 -6.82 -11.72 -3.20
C THR A 108 -7.41 -11.78 -1.79
N GLU A 109 -7.00 -12.75 -1.01
CA GLU A 109 -7.50 -12.92 0.35
C GLU A 109 -6.98 -11.82 1.29
N SER A 110 -5.74 -11.36 1.09
CA SER A 110 -5.21 -10.19 1.80
C SER A 110 -6.04 -8.94 1.54
N VAL A 111 -6.42 -8.67 0.29
CA VAL A 111 -7.27 -7.51 -0.05
C VAL A 111 -8.64 -7.62 0.62
N LYS A 112 -9.27 -8.79 0.60
CA LYS A 112 -10.55 -9.03 1.29
C LYS A 112 -10.42 -8.74 2.80
N LEU A 113 -9.38 -9.28 3.42
CA LEU A 113 -9.10 -9.05 4.85
C LEU A 113 -8.86 -7.57 5.15
N ILE A 114 -8.07 -6.86 4.34
CA ILE A 114 -7.83 -5.43 4.52
C ILE A 114 -9.14 -4.64 4.42
N VAL A 115 -9.99 -4.93 3.44
CA VAL A 115 -11.30 -4.27 3.29
C VAL A 115 -12.20 -4.54 4.49
N GLU A 116 -12.21 -5.77 4.99
CA GLU A 116 -12.97 -6.12 6.20
C GLU A 116 -12.46 -5.33 7.41
N GLN A 117 -11.16 -5.31 7.65
CA GLN A 117 -10.56 -4.56 8.75
C GLN A 117 -10.78 -3.04 8.62
N MET A 118 -10.72 -2.49 7.42
CA MET A 118 -11.07 -1.08 7.19
C MET A 118 -12.50 -0.78 7.60
N LYS A 119 -13.46 -1.66 7.28
CA LYS A 119 -14.87 -1.50 7.68
C LYS A 119 -15.04 -1.56 9.20
N GLN A 120 -14.27 -2.39 9.89
CA GLN A 120 -14.30 -2.51 11.35
C GLN A 120 -13.62 -1.32 12.04
N ILE A 121 -12.44 -0.91 11.57
CA ILE A 121 -11.60 0.12 12.20
C ILE A 121 -12.12 1.53 11.88
N ALA A 122 -12.38 1.83 10.62
CA ALA A 122 -12.76 3.16 10.17
C ALA A 122 -14.27 3.35 10.00
N GLY A 123 -15.03 2.26 9.93
CA GLY A 123 -16.46 2.30 9.66
C GLY A 123 -16.77 2.68 8.20
N ARG A 124 -18.06 2.85 7.91
CA ARG A 124 -18.55 3.05 6.54
C ARG A 124 -18.43 4.49 6.02
N TYR A 125 -18.31 5.45 6.91
CA TYR A 125 -18.49 6.87 6.58
C TYR A 125 -17.21 7.69 6.64
N ALA A 126 -16.15 7.18 7.27
CA ALA A 126 -14.90 7.89 7.37
C ALA A 126 -14.20 8.01 6.00
N PRO A 127 -13.49 9.10 5.75
CA PRO A 127 -12.51 9.17 4.67
C PRO A 127 -11.39 8.16 4.92
N ILE A 128 -11.05 7.39 3.88
CA ILE A 128 -10.04 6.33 3.96
C ILE A 128 -9.12 6.44 2.75
N PHE A 129 -7.83 6.28 2.99
CA PHE A 129 -6.80 6.05 1.97
C PHE A 129 -6.13 4.70 2.20
N VAL A 130 -5.80 4.02 1.11
CA VAL A 130 -4.93 2.84 1.11
C VAL A 130 -3.84 3.04 0.10
N THR A 131 -2.61 2.88 0.52
CA THR A 131 -1.42 2.90 -0.35
C THR A 131 -0.63 1.61 -0.21
N GLY A 132 0.22 1.34 -1.17
CA GLY A 132 1.18 0.26 -1.07
C GLY A 132 1.57 -0.36 -2.39
N ASP A 133 2.61 -1.17 -2.31
CA ASP A 133 2.99 -2.11 -3.37
C ASP A 133 2.03 -3.31 -3.33
N MET A 134 1.14 -3.36 -4.31
CA MET A 134 0.15 -4.44 -4.40
C MET A 134 0.67 -5.66 -5.18
N ASN A 135 1.88 -5.59 -5.73
CA ASN A 135 2.46 -6.61 -6.58
C ASN A 135 1.52 -7.08 -7.70
N ALA A 136 0.60 -6.22 -8.10
CA ALA A 136 -0.40 -6.42 -9.13
C ALA A 136 -0.66 -5.12 -9.86
N SER A 137 -0.63 -5.16 -11.18
CA SER A 137 -1.03 -4.02 -12.00
C SER A 137 -2.55 -3.90 -12.05
N TYR A 138 -3.06 -2.68 -12.15
CA TYR A 138 -4.47 -2.44 -12.42
C TYR A 138 -4.81 -2.57 -13.92
N ALA A 139 -3.80 -2.66 -14.80
CA ALA A 139 -3.97 -2.65 -16.23
C ALA A 139 -4.85 -3.81 -16.73
N ALA A 140 -5.76 -3.50 -17.63
CA ALA A 140 -6.58 -4.51 -18.30
C ALA A 140 -5.67 -5.50 -19.03
N GLY A 141 -5.93 -6.80 -18.86
CA GLY A 141 -5.11 -7.87 -19.43
C GLY A 141 -3.97 -8.38 -18.54
N ASP A 142 -3.67 -7.72 -17.43
CA ASP A 142 -2.85 -8.32 -16.39
C ASP A 142 -3.74 -9.25 -15.53
N GLY A 143 -3.51 -10.56 -15.61
CA GLY A 143 -4.28 -11.54 -14.82
C GLY A 143 -4.18 -11.35 -13.31
N ARG A 144 -3.18 -10.60 -12.83
CA ARG A 144 -3.02 -10.27 -11.41
C ARG A 144 -4.01 -9.21 -10.93
N ARG A 145 -4.61 -8.42 -11.83
CA ARG A 145 -5.56 -7.36 -11.49
C ARG A 145 -6.73 -7.85 -10.62
N THR A 146 -7.21 -9.04 -10.85
CA THR A 146 -8.37 -9.59 -10.14
C THR A 146 -8.19 -9.66 -8.63
N CYS A 147 -6.95 -9.70 -8.13
CA CYS A 147 -6.72 -9.63 -6.69
C CYS A 147 -7.11 -8.28 -6.09
N LEU A 148 -7.20 -7.22 -6.88
CA LEU A 148 -7.57 -5.86 -6.44
C LEU A 148 -9.09 -5.64 -6.44
N ASP A 149 -9.90 -6.57 -6.95
CA ASP A 149 -11.35 -6.41 -7.07
C ASP A 149 -12.01 -5.99 -5.75
N GLY A 150 -11.57 -6.56 -4.62
CA GLY A 150 -12.07 -6.15 -3.32
C GLY A 150 -11.84 -4.68 -2.97
N PHE A 151 -10.75 -4.08 -3.43
CA PHE A 151 -10.57 -2.63 -3.31
C PHE A 151 -11.51 -1.89 -4.24
N PHE A 152 -11.63 -2.29 -5.51
CA PHE A 152 -12.52 -1.63 -6.48
C PHE A 152 -14.00 -1.70 -6.09
N GLU A 153 -14.44 -2.74 -5.40
CA GLU A 153 -15.81 -2.86 -4.87
C GLU A 153 -16.08 -1.88 -3.72
N PHE A 154 -15.07 -1.49 -2.97
CA PHE A 154 -15.22 -0.67 -1.77
C PHE A 154 -14.69 0.75 -1.91
N MET A 155 -13.73 0.98 -2.79
CA MET A 155 -12.95 2.20 -2.94
C MET A 155 -12.80 2.58 -4.43
N TRP A 156 -12.23 3.74 -4.66
CA TRP A 156 -11.86 4.23 -5.99
C TRP A 156 -10.34 4.29 -6.14
N SER A 157 -9.83 4.02 -7.32
CA SER A 157 -8.42 4.24 -7.65
C SER A 157 -8.18 5.73 -7.94
N ALA A 158 -7.18 6.30 -7.28
CA ALA A 158 -6.80 7.69 -7.53
C ALA A 158 -6.26 7.90 -8.95
N ARG A 159 -5.55 6.91 -9.50
CA ARG A 159 -5.04 6.95 -10.88
C ARG A 159 -6.17 7.02 -11.90
N GLU A 160 -7.22 6.22 -11.73
CA GLU A 160 -8.32 6.13 -12.70
C GLU A 160 -9.29 7.31 -12.62
N THR A 161 -9.37 7.95 -11.47
CA THR A 161 -10.46 8.91 -11.19
C THR A 161 -10.02 10.35 -10.95
N ALA A 162 -8.72 10.61 -10.82
CA ALA A 162 -8.24 11.98 -10.69
C ALA A 162 -8.46 12.74 -12.02
N PRO A 163 -9.09 13.95 -11.99
CA PRO A 163 -9.32 14.73 -13.20
C PRO A 163 -8.03 15.11 -13.93
N ASP A 164 -6.97 15.38 -13.18
CA ASP A 164 -5.62 15.58 -13.68
C ASP A 164 -4.84 14.27 -13.43
N GLY A 165 -5.11 13.28 -14.26
CA GLY A 165 -4.56 11.94 -14.18
C GLY A 165 -3.30 11.78 -15.01
N GLU A 166 -2.80 10.57 -15.03
CA GLU A 166 -1.58 10.15 -15.70
C GLU A 166 -1.90 9.02 -16.69
N ALA A 167 -1.15 8.95 -17.79
CA ALA A 167 -1.31 7.90 -18.77
C ALA A 167 -1.01 6.49 -18.17
N ASP A 168 -1.64 5.49 -18.78
CA ASP A 168 -1.56 4.10 -18.30
C ASP A 168 -0.19 3.45 -18.50
N ASP A 169 0.66 4.04 -19.33
CA ASP A 169 2.00 3.55 -19.66
C ASP A 169 3.07 3.92 -18.62
N VAL A 170 2.72 4.74 -17.63
CA VAL A 170 3.64 5.11 -16.56
C VAL A 170 3.69 3.99 -15.50
N TYR A 171 4.88 3.49 -15.27
CA TYR A 171 5.14 2.41 -14.30
C TYR A 171 5.64 2.97 -12.96
N SER A 172 5.39 2.25 -11.88
CA SER A 172 5.87 2.58 -10.53
C SER A 172 7.08 1.74 -10.09
N TYR A 173 7.33 0.63 -10.79
CA TYR A 173 8.46 -0.26 -10.57
C TYR A 173 9.35 -0.31 -11.80
N ASN A 174 10.65 -0.12 -11.62
CA ASN A 174 11.63 -0.03 -12.71
C ASN A 174 12.64 -1.20 -12.75
N ASN A 175 12.41 -2.24 -11.95
CA ASN A 175 13.31 -3.38 -11.82
C ASN A 175 14.78 -2.98 -11.55
N PHE A 176 14.99 -1.98 -10.68
CA PHE A 176 16.31 -1.42 -10.35
C PHE A 176 17.09 -0.91 -11.56
N GLY A 177 16.40 -0.45 -12.61
CA GLY A 177 17.00 0.01 -13.86
C GLY A 177 17.36 -1.12 -14.84
N GLU A 178 17.01 -2.36 -14.54
CA GLU A 178 17.29 -3.50 -15.41
C GLU A 178 16.10 -3.80 -16.35
N GLY A 179 16.41 -3.91 -17.65
CA GLY A 179 15.44 -4.29 -18.67
C GLY A 179 14.56 -3.14 -19.16
N THR A 180 13.64 -3.47 -20.06
CA THR A 180 12.67 -2.50 -20.61
C THR A 180 11.46 -2.41 -19.71
N PRO A 181 11.10 -1.22 -19.21
CA PRO A 181 9.91 -1.02 -18.40
C PRO A 181 8.65 -1.51 -19.11
N ARG A 182 7.71 -2.06 -18.36
CA ARG A 182 6.43 -2.57 -18.85
C ARG A 182 5.27 -1.89 -18.13
N PHE A 183 4.19 -1.63 -18.83
CA PHE A 183 2.98 -1.07 -18.21
C PHE A 183 2.45 -1.96 -17.06
N THR A 184 2.72 -3.27 -17.07
CA THR A 184 2.39 -4.20 -15.99
C THR A 184 3.23 -3.99 -14.72
N TRP A 185 4.21 -3.12 -14.75
CA TRP A 185 5.03 -2.74 -13.59
C TRP A 185 4.43 -1.57 -12.79
N ASN A 186 3.22 -1.22 -13.08
CA ASN A 186 2.46 -0.27 -12.30
C ASN A 186 1.78 -0.99 -11.12
N ILE A 187 2.55 -1.26 -10.09
CA ILE A 187 2.18 -2.12 -8.96
C ILE A 187 1.94 -1.39 -7.65
N ASP A 188 2.30 -0.10 -7.60
CA ASP A 188 2.01 0.77 -6.48
C ASP A 188 0.71 1.54 -6.72
N HIS A 189 -0.19 1.48 -5.76
CA HIS A 189 -1.54 2.02 -5.90
C HIS A 189 -1.90 2.97 -4.77
N ILE A 190 -2.82 3.90 -5.09
CA ILE A 190 -3.52 4.73 -4.13
C ILE A 190 -5.01 4.51 -4.32
N PHE A 191 -5.65 3.86 -3.36
CA PHE A 191 -7.10 3.76 -3.28
C PHE A 191 -7.64 4.74 -2.25
N TYR A 192 -8.84 5.25 -2.47
CA TYR A 192 -9.47 6.19 -1.57
C TYR A 192 -10.98 6.01 -1.49
N ARG A 193 -11.57 6.54 -0.41
CA ARG A 193 -13.00 6.58 -0.19
C ARG A 193 -13.40 7.86 0.55
N LYS A 194 -14.56 8.45 0.18
CA LYS A 194 -15.13 9.66 0.82
C LYS A 194 -14.22 10.90 0.77
N VAL A 195 -13.39 10.98 -0.25
CA VAL A 195 -12.60 12.15 -0.63
C VAL A 195 -12.73 12.38 -2.14
N THR A 196 -12.21 13.50 -2.62
CA THR A 196 -12.18 13.81 -4.06
C THR A 196 -10.73 13.95 -4.47
N PRO A 197 -10.21 13.11 -5.36
CA PRO A 197 -8.86 13.27 -5.89
C PRO A 197 -8.81 14.48 -6.81
N VAL A 198 -7.71 15.21 -6.78
CA VAL A 198 -7.49 16.38 -7.64
C VAL A 198 -6.50 16.05 -8.74
N ARG A 199 -5.42 15.39 -8.37
CA ARG A 199 -4.31 15.02 -9.25
C ARG A 199 -3.72 13.68 -8.85
N PHE A 200 -3.28 12.92 -9.84
CA PHE A 200 -2.45 11.73 -9.67
C PHE A 200 -1.20 11.83 -10.56
N ARG A 201 -0.03 11.55 -10.00
CA ARG A 201 1.24 11.47 -10.72
C ARG A 201 2.13 10.37 -10.14
N THR A 202 2.76 9.63 -11.00
CA THR A 202 3.94 8.84 -10.64
C THR A 202 5.15 9.77 -10.71
N ILE A 203 5.91 9.85 -9.64
CA ILE A 203 7.13 10.65 -9.63
C ILE A 203 8.20 9.81 -10.31
N ASN A 204 8.49 10.15 -11.55
CA ASN A 204 9.58 9.61 -12.32
C ASN A 204 10.68 10.67 -12.45
N ASN A 205 11.77 10.35 -13.09
CA ASN A 205 13.04 11.05 -13.10
C ASN A 205 13.10 12.56 -13.39
N ASP A 206 12.00 13.19 -13.73
CA ASP A 206 12.03 14.49 -14.41
C ASP A 206 12.36 15.71 -13.53
N GLY A 207 12.92 15.53 -12.38
CA GLY A 207 13.25 16.68 -11.54
C GLY A 207 14.44 16.50 -10.59
N TYR A 208 14.92 15.29 -10.41
CA TYR A 208 15.92 15.00 -9.38
C TYR A 208 17.25 14.49 -9.92
N GLY A 209 17.39 14.31 -11.24
CA GLY A 209 18.65 13.95 -11.89
C GLY A 209 19.22 12.58 -11.53
N VAL A 210 18.46 11.75 -10.85
CA VAL A 210 18.86 10.40 -10.45
C VAL A 210 17.94 9.41 -11.17
N PRO A 211 18.46 8.53 -12.04
CA PRO A 211 17.68 7.45 -12.61
C PRO A 211 17.23 6.50 -11.49
N TYR A 212 15.94 6.25 -11.41
CA TYR A 212 15.37 5.18 -10.58
C TYR A 212 15.62 3.84 -11.24
#